data_d191e495efb3e94586b34f7188e86cc5
#
_entry.id   d191e495efb3e94586b34f7188e86cc5
#
_cell.length_a   1.000
_cell.length_b   1.000
_cell.length_c   1.000
_cell.angle_alpha   90.00
_cell.angle_beta   90.00
_cell.angle_gamma   90.00
#
_symmetry.space_group_name_H-M   'P 1'
#
loop_
_entity.id
_entity.type
_entity.pdbx_description
1 polymer ?
#
loop_
_entity_poly.entity_id
_entity_poly.type
_entity_poly.pdbx_seq_one_letter_code
_entity_poly.pdbx_strand_id
1 'polypeptide(L)'
;HVRSRRQRQMCIRDRSLRSQMNGVQFEIYNLYVDRQRLNSQIDETLRESGISLSESEHLTLHVDGHNRITVEGIEDEQKRTRIEAVLNDSDKRFGARLLSHAELIGEQNGTPLDKEAYEKWHVNEFLKTIAGLSLADVSLDENGELEGANERLIRVIESAKDPKSDLEKSFQNMLKKLKNVLAKGPDTIPDRSASFGYAGGTLIDLNVSKGFSAVQLNEWLDDPFLKEVLLNDS
;
A
#
# COMPACT_ATOMS: atom_id res chain seq x y z
N HIS A 1 -14.53 -12.59 25.31
CA HIS A 1 -14.89 -11.33 24.65
C HIS A 1 -16.23 -11.49 23.92
N VAL A 2 -17.31 -11.00 24.52
CA VAL A 2 -18.66 -11.01 23.90
C VAL A 2 -18.74 -9.79 22.98
N ARG A 3 -18.69 -10.01 21.67
CA ARG A 3 -18.91 -8.95 20.68
C ARG A 3 -20.28 -8.29 20.94
N SER A 4 -20.35 -6.94 20.94
CA SER A 4 -21.58 -6.22 21.14
C SER A 4 -22.63 -6.60 20.09
N ARG A 5 -23.93 -6.37 20.37
CA ARG A 5 -25.02 -6.61 19.40
C ARG A 5 -24.79 -5.84 18.09
N ARG A 6 -24.29 -4.59 18.16
CA ARG A 6 -23.95 -3.77 16.99
C ARG A 6 -22.83 -4.40 16.14
N GLN A 7 -21.76 -4.92 16.78
CA GLN A 7 -20.68 -5.60 16.05
C GLN A 7 -21.14 -6.89 15.36
N ARG A 8 -22.07 -7.62 15.96
CA ARG A 8 -22.68 -8.83 15.33
C ARG A 8 -23.58 -8.48 14.15
N GLN A 9 -24.39 -7.42 14.25
CA GLN A 9 -25.22 -6.95 13.15
C GLN A 9 -24.39 -6.44 11.97
N MET A 10 -23.33 -5.66 12.22
CA MET A 10 -22.38 -5.25 11.17
C MET A 10 -21.74 -6.44 10.47
N CYS A 11 -21.29 -7.46 11.20
CA CYS A 11 -20.68 -8.65 10.60
C CYS A 11 -21.67 -9.48 9.75
N ILE A 12 -22.93 -9.54 10.14
CA ILE A 12 -23.97 -10.29 9.38
C ILE A 12 -24.34 -9.51 8.11
N ARG A 13 -24.52 -8.20 8.20
CA ARG A 13 -24.85 -7.32 7.08
C ARG A 13 -23.69 -7.26 6.08
N ASP A 14 -22.45 -7.11 6.54
CA ASP A 14 -21.24 -7.14 5.74
C ASP A 14 -21.11 -8.46 4.94
N ARG A 15 -21.43 -9.60 5.56
CA ARG A 15 -21.43 -10.90 4.88
C ARG A 15 -22.53 -11.00 3.81
N SER A 16 -23.70 -10.44 4.06
CA SER A 16 -24.81 -10.40 3.09
C SER A 16 -24.48 -9.52 1.89
N LEU A 17 -23.93 -8.33 2.12
CA LEU A 17 -23.49 -7.42 1.05
C LEU A 17 -22.41 -8.06 0.19
N ARG A 18 -21.37 -8.66 0.81
CA ARG A 18 -20.27 -9.33 0.08
C ARG A 18 -20.75 -10.46 -0.83
N SER A 19 -21.80 -11.18 -0.45
CA SER A 19 -22.36 -12.27 -1.28
C SER A 19 -23.11 -11.79 -2.53
N GLN A 20 -23.44 -10.51 -2.61
CA GLN A 20 -24.18 -9.88 -3.71
C GLN A 20 -23.27 -9.06 -4.65
N MET A 21 -22.02 -8.81 -4.26
CA MET A 21 -21.06 -8.02 -5.02
C MET A 21 -20.42 -8.85 -6.13
N ASN A 22 -20.23 -8.25 -7.31
CA ASN A 22 -19.31 -8.77 -8.31
C ASN A 22 -17.83 -8.52 -7.89
N GLY A 23 -16.85 -9.09 -8.60
CA GLY A 23 -15.44 -9.00 -8.23
C GLY A 23 -14.94 -7.55 -8.09
N VAL A 24 -15.30 -6.67 -9.03
CA VAL A 24 -14.88 -5.26 -9.02
C VAL A 24 -15.49 -4.51 -7.85
N GLN A 25 -16.79 -4.68 -7.61
CA GLN A 25 -17.49 -4.08 -6.48
C GLN A 25 -16.90 -4.53 -5.14
N PHE A 26 -16.52 -5.80 -5.05
CA PHE A 26 -15.87 -6.34 -3.85
C PHE A 26 -14.49 -5.71 -3.60
N GLU A 27 -13.71 -5.49 -4.64
CA GLU A 27 -12.41 -4.82 -4.54
C GLU A 27 -12.54 -3.37 -4.09
N ILE A 28 -13.45 -2.60 -4.69
CA ILE A 28 -13.73 -1.20 -4.31
C ILE A 28 -14.22 -1.13 -2.86
N TYR A 29 -15.12 -2.01 -2.46
CA TYR A 29 -15.62 -2.06 -1.08
C TYR A 29 -14.51 -2.39 -0.07
N ASN A 30 -13.63 -3.34 -0.37
CA ASN A 30 -12.51 -3.66 0.50
C ASN A 30 -11.53 -2.49 0.62
N LEU A 31 -11.26 -1.78 -0.48
CA LEU A 31 -10.43 -0.59 -0.50
C LEU A 31 -11.03 0.51 0.41
N TYR A 32 -12.35 0.73 0.31
CA TYR A 32 -13.07 1.66 1.17
C TYR A 32 -12.97 1.28 2.66
N VAL A 33 -13.22 0.01 2.99
CA VAL A 33 -13.14 -0.48 4.38
C VAL A 33 -11.73 -0.33 4.93
N ASP A 34 -10.70 -0.60 4.13
CA ASP A 34 -9.31 -0.42 4.52
C ASP A 34 -8.97 1.06 4.77
N ARG A 35 -9.45 1.97 3.90
CA ARG A 35 -9.32 3.42 4.08
C ARG A 35 -9.97 3.88 5.40
N GLN A 36 -11.19 3.46 5.68
CA GLN A 36 -11.88 3.82 6.92
C GLN A 36 -11.15 3.31 8.16
N ARG A 37 -10.59 2.11 8.08
CA ARG A 37 -9.77 1.54 9.16
C ARG A 37 -8.48 2.32 9.37
N LEU A 38 -7.79 2.72 8.31
CA LEU A 38 -6.60 3.56 8.39
C LEU A 38 -6.91 4.92 9.01
N ASN A 39 -7.97 5.59 8.53
CA ASN A 39 -8.43 6.86 9.08
C ASN A 39 -8.67 6.78 10.59
N SER A 40 -9.49 5.81 11.00
CA SER A 40 -9.85 5.64 12.42
C SER A 40 -8.64 5.35 13.29
N GLN A 41 -7.70 4.53 12.81
CA GLN A 41 -6.54 4.16 13.60
C GLN A 41 -5.50 5.28 13.70
N ILE A 42 -5.33 6.09 12.64
CA ILE A 42 -4.47 7.28 12.69
C ILE A 42 -5.08 8.28 13.67
N ASP A 43 -6.37 8.59 13.53
CA ASP A 43 -7.08 9.52 14.42
C ASP A 43 -7.01 9.09 15.89
N GLU A 44 -7.33 7.82 16.18
CA GLU A 44 -7.26 7.27 17.53
C GLU A 44 -5.84 7.35 18.10
N THR A 45 -4.83 7.01 17.29
CA THR A 45 -3.43 7.03 17.72
C THR A 45 -2.95 8.46 18.04
N LEU A 46 -3.30 9.43 17.22
CA LEU A 46 -2.99 10.85 17.51
C LEU A 46 -3.70 11.33 18.77
N ARG A 47 -4.99 11.02 18.91
CA ARG A 47 -5.80 11.40 20.09
C ARG A 47 -5.28 10.76 21.38
N GLU A 48 -4.93 9.47 21.37
CA GLU A 48 -4.37 8.78 22.54
C GLU A 48 -3.01 9.36 22.95
N SER A 49 -2.26 9.89 21.99
CA SER A 49 -0.99 10.57 22.23
C SER A 49 -1.15 12.05 22.63
N GLY A 50 -2.38 12.51 22.85
CA GLY A 50 -2.69 13.90 23.22
C GLY A 50 -2.38 14.90 22.10
N ILE A 51 -2.43 14.47 20.85
CA ILE A 51 -2.23 15.31 19.68
C ILE A 51 -3.60 15.61 19.06
N SER A 52 -3.97 16.89 19.03
CA SER A 52 -5.17 17.37 18.35
C SER A 52 -4.76 18.19 17.13
N LEU A 53 -5.44 17.96 16.02
CA LEU A 53 -5.33 18.77 14.81
C LEU A 53 -6.52 19.73 14.77
N SER A 54 -6.28 20.99 14.46
CA SER A 54 -7.34 21.95 14.20
C SER A 54 -7.94 21.70 12.79
N GLU A 55 -9.12 22.23 12.53
CA GLU A 55 -9.77 22.13 11.21
C GLU A 55 -8.95 22.77 10.08
N SER A 56 -8.09 23.73 10.42
CA SER A 56 -7.21 24.40 9.44
C SER A 56 -5.88 23.68 9.22
N GLU A 57 -5.53 22.70 10.05
CA GLU A 57 -4.29 21.95 9.91
C GLU A 57 -4.46 20.81 8.92
N HIS A 58 -3.69 20.88 7.86
CA HIS A 58 -3.63 19.87 6.81
C HIS A 58 -2.24 19.27 6.79
N LEU A 59 -2.16 17.96 7.02
CA LEU A 59 -0.89 17.24 6.96
C LEU A 59 -0.67 16.66 5.57
N THR A 60 0.58 16.60 5.16
CA THR A 60 1.02 15.70 4.11
C THR A 60 1.87 14.61 4.77
N LEU A 61 1.47 13.37 4.59
CA LEU A 61 2.19 12.19 5.06
C LEU A 61 2.96 11.62 3.89
N HIS A 62 4.29 11.70 3.93
CA HIS A 62 5.17 11.06 2.96
C HIS A 62 5.69 9.75 3.54
N VAL A 63 5.55 8.66 2.81
CA VAL A 63 6.02 7.34 3.21
C VAL A 63 7.11 6.89 2.26
N ASP A 64 8.29 6.61 2.79
CA ASP A 64 9.44 6.12 2.02
C ASP A 64 9.47 4.59 1.87
N GLY A 65 10.41 4.09 1.07
CA GLY A 65 10.59 2.66 0.81
C GLY A 65 10.93 1.82 2.04
N HIS A 66 11.36 2.46 3.12
CA HIS A 66 11.63 1.84 4.42
C HIS A 66 10.44 1.88 5.37
N ASN A 67 9.27 2.28 4.86
CA ASN A 67 8.02 2.45 5.61
C ASN A 67 8.06 3.59 6.65
N ARG A 68 9.02 4.52 6.53
CA ARG A 68 9.12 5.66 7.41
C ARG A 68 8.20 6.78 6.92
N ILE A 69 7.45 7.36 7.85
CA ILE A 69 6.56 8.49 7.61
C ILE A 69 7.26 9.77 8.01
N THR A 70 7.29 10.75 7.11
CA THR A 70 7.60 12.15 7.39
C THR A 70 6.36 13.00 7.20
N VAL A 71 6.25 14.07 7.98
CA VAL A 71 5.04 14.92 8.03
C VAL A 71 5.39 16.33 7.61
N GLU A 72 4.59 16.89 6.71
CA GLU A 72 4.63 18.30 6.30
C GLU A 72 3.29 18.98 6.57
N GLY A 73 3.24 20.32 6.48
CA GLY A 73 2.02 21.10 6.63
C GLY A 73 1.76 21.58 8.07
N ILE A 74 2.68 21.36 9.00
CA ILE A 74 2.63 21.89 10.37
C ILE A 74 3.85 22.79 10.61
N GLU A 75 3.60 24.03 11.03
CA GLU A 75 4.65 25.01 11.36
C GLU A 75 5.33 24.68 12.70
N ASP A 76 4.58 24.17 13.68
CA ASP A 76 5.10 23.75 14.99
C ASP A 76 5.96 22.49 14.83
N GLU A 77 7.28 22.68 14.90
CA GLU A 77 8.26 21.60 14.74
C GLU A 77 8.16 20.55 15.88
N GLN A 78 7.82 20.96 17.10
CA GLN A 78 7.66 20.00 18.20
C GLN A 78 6.43 19.12 17.98
N LYS A 79 5.33 19.72 17.54
CA LYS A 79 4.11 19.00 17.20
C LYS A 79 4.35 18.04 16.03
N ARG A 80 5.01 18.53 14.97
CA ARG A 80 5.39 17.70 13.81
C ARG A 80 6.21 16.48 14.23
N THR A 81 7.29 16.68 14.98
CA THR A 81 8.16 15.60 15.48
C THR A 81 7.39 14.58 16.32
N ARG A 82 6.46 15.04 17.17
CA ARG A 82 5.61 14.15 17.96
C ARG A 82 4.68 13.31 17.08
N ILE A 83 4.07 13.91 16.04
CA ILE A 83 3.22 13.20 15.08
C ILE A 83 4.04 12.13 14.36
N GLU A 84 5.22 12.49 13.83
CA GLU A 84 6.12 11.55 13.17
C GLU A 84 6.51 10.39 14.09
N ALA A 85 6.87 10.66 15.34
CA ALA A 85 7.23 9.62 16.31
C ALA A 85 6.09 8.64 16.55
N VAL A 86 4.86 9.14 16.68
CA VAL A 86 3.67 8.32 16.95
C VAL A 86 3.26 7.51 15.73
N LEU A 87 3.36 8.08 14.52
CA LEU A 87 3.01 7.38 13.28
C LEU A 87 4.09 6.36 12.86
N ASN A 88 5.33 6.54 13.30
CA ASN A 88 6.43 5.62 13.05
C ASN A 88 6.60 4.56 14.17
N ASP A 89 5.66 4.47 15.11
CA ASP A 89 5.66 3.39 16.08
C ASP A 89 5.63 2.02 15.37
N SER A 90 6.64 1.20 15.66
CA SER A 90 6.86 -0.10 15.02
C SER A 90 5.66 -1.05 15.16
N ASP A 91 4.92 -0.96 16.26
CA ASP A 91 3.78 -1.82 16.54
C ASP A 91 2.55 -1.46 15.67
N LYS A 92 2.43 -0.21 15.28
CA LYS A 92 1.32 0.29 14.46
C LYS A 92 1.48 0.00 12.96
N ARG A 93 2.71 -0.02 12.46
CA ARG A 93 3.07 -0.30 11.05
C ARG A 93 2.35 0.59 10.02
N PHE A 94 2.05 1.84 10.38
CA PHE A 94 1.30 2.73 9.48
C PHE A 94 1.98 2.93 8.13
N GLY A 95 3.30 3.12 8.09
CA GLY A 95 4.03 3.31 6.84
C GLY A 95 3.85 2.14 5.86
N ALA A 96 4.03 0.90 6.33
CA ALA A 96 3.84 -0.29 5.50
C ALA A 96 2.39 -0.40 5.00
N ARG A 97 1.42 -0.05 5.84
CA ARG A 97 -0.01 -0.11 5.52
C ARG A 97 -0.42 0.97 4.52
N LEU A 98 0.10 2.19 4.68
CA LEU A 98 -0.12 3.27 3.72
C LEU A 98 0.46 2.95 2.35
N LEU A 99 1.67 2.37 2.27
CA LEU A 99 2.24 1.90 1.00
C LEU A 99 1.39 0.80 0.37
N SER A 100 0.92 -0.18 1.16
CA SER A 100 0.04 -1.24 0.65
C SER A 100 -1.31 -0.68 0.20
N HIS A 101 -1.85 0.31 0.92
CA HIS A 101 -3.09 0.98 0.54
C HIS A 101 -2.93 1.77 -0.77
N ALA A 102 -1.82 2.50 -0.94
CA ALA A 102 -1.50 3.20 -2.19
C ALA A 102 -1.44 2.23 -3.39
N GLU A 103 -0.85 1.06 -3.19
CA GLU A 103 -0.79 0.02 -4.22
C GLU A 103 -2.18 -0.50 -4.62
N LEU A 104 -3.07 -0.73 -3.64
CA LEU A 104 -4.45 -1.14 -3.89
C LEU A 104 -5.26 -0.09 -4.64
N ILE A 105 -5.07 1.20 -4.33
CA ILE A 105 -5.70 2.30 -5.06
C ILE A 105 -5.23 2.27 -6.52
N GLY A 106 -3.95 2.05 -6.74
CA GLY A 106 -3.34 1.94 -8.06
C GLY A 106 -3.42 3.22 -8.89
N GLU A 107 -2.84 3.16 -10.07
CA GLU A 107 -2.79 4.31 -11.01
C GLU A 107 -4.15 4.73 -11.53
N GLN A 108 -5.09 3.79 -11.66
CA GLN A 108 -6.41 4.05 -12.24
C GLN A 108 -7.24 5.00 -11.39
N ASN A 109 -6.91 5.11 -10.11
CA ASN A 109 -7.67 5.90 -9.13
C ASN A 109 -6.93 7.15 -8.64
N GLY A 110 -5.88 7.57 -9.34
CA GLY A 110 -5.29 8.89 -9.16
C GLY A 110 -4.10 8.99 -8.21
N THR A 111 -3.75 7.94 -7.49
CA THR A 111 -2.48 7.90 -6.74
C THR A 111 -1.36 7.55 -7.72
N PRO A 112 -0.42 8.46 -8.04
CA PRO A 112 0.66 8.13 -8.93
C PRO A 112 1.61 7.16 -8.23
N LEU A 113 1.46 5.87 -8.55
CA LEU A 113 2.45 4.87 -8.20
C LEU A 113 3.56 4.91 -9.24
N ASP A 114 4.80 5.01 -8.79
CA ASP A 114 5.92 4.65 -9.63
C ASP A 114 5.91 3.13 -9.82
N LYS A 115 5.42 2.69 -10.98
CA LYS A 115 5.32 1.26 -11.33
C LYS A 115 6.65 0.54 -11.19
N GLU A 116 7.74 1.17 -11.61
CA GLU A 116 9.07 0.56 -11.57
C GLU A 116 9.56 0.40 -10.13
N ALA A 117 9.29 1.39 -9.27
CA ALA A 117 9.61 1.32 -7.85
C ALA A 117 8.84 0.19 -7.14
N TYR A 118 7.56 0.04 -7.44
CA TYR A 118 6.75 -1.06 -6.90
C TYR A 118 7.17 -2.41 -7.47
N GLU A 119 7.49 -2.50 -8.77
CA GLU A 119 8.00 -3.73 -9.37
C GLU A 119 9.34 -4.14 -8.75
N LYS A 120 10.27 -3.20 -8.55
CA LYS A 120 11.52 -3.42 -7.82
C LYS A 120 11.26 -3.99 -6.42
N TRP A 121 10.33 -3.38 -5.69
CA TRP A 121 9.99 -3.86 -4.36
C TRP A 121 9.41 -5.27 -4.38
N HIS A 122 8.46 -5.56 -5.28
CA HIS A 122 7.84 -6.88 -5.39
C HIS A 122 8.85 -7.99 -5.70
N VAL A 123 9.77 -7.75 -6.63
CA VAL A 123 10.78 -8.76 -6.94
C VAL A 123 11.78 -8.95 -5.82
N ASN A 124 12.10 -7.89 -5.06
CA ASN A 124 12.95 -8.00 -3.88
C ASN A 124 12.27 -8.82 -2.76
N GLU A 125 10.99 -8.58 -2.49
CA GLU A 125 10.22 -9.37 -1.52
C GLU A 125 10.02 -10.83 -1.97
N PHE A 126 9.86 -11.06 -3.27
CA PHE A 126 9.84 -12.39 -3.84
C PHE A 126 11.15 -13.14 -3.58
N LEU A 127 12.31 -12.52 -3.89
CA LEU A 127 13.63 -13.11 -3.61
C LEU A 127 13.84 -13.42 -2.13
N LYS A 128 13.47 -12.50 -1.24
CA LYS A 128 13.55 -12.70 0.22
C LYS A 128 12.69 -13.87 0.67
N THR A 129 11.45 -13.92 0.21
CA THR A 129 10.47 -14.94 0.62
C THR A 129 10.85 -16.33 0.12
N ILE A 130 11.26 -16.44 -1.14
CA ILE A 130 11.50 -17.74 -1.80
C ILE A 130 12.91 -18.27 -1.48
N ALA A 131 13.90 -17.40 -1.50
CA ALA A 131 15.29 -17.79 -1.46
C ALA A 131 16.08 -17.22 -0.27
N GLY A 132 15.54 -16.24 0.45
CA GLY A 132 16.28 -15.51 1.47
C GLY A 132 17.36 -14.59 0.88
N LEU A 133 17.22 -14.23 -0.38
CA LEU A 133 18.13 -13.35 -1.13
C LEU A 133 17.50 -11.95 -1.28
N SER A 134 18.33 -10.97 -1.61
CA SER A 134 17.93 -9.63 -2.00
C SER A 134 18.35 -9.34 -3.45
N LEU A 135 17.92 -8.21 -4.00
CA LEU A 135 18.36 -7.78 -5.34
C LEU A 135 19.88 -7.55 -5.42
N ALA A 136 20.54 -7.27 -4.29
CA ALA A 136 21.99 -7.11 -4.25
C ALA A 136 22.77 -8.44 -4.33
N ASP A 137 22.10 -9.57 -4.07
CA ASP A 137 22.70 -10.90 -4.05
C ASP A 137 22.65 -11.59 -5.43
N VAL A 138 21.94 -11.01 -6.39
CA VAL A 138 21.71 -11.58 -7.72
C VAL A 138 22.05 -10.58 -8.82
N SER A 139 22.54 -11.10 -9.94
CA SER A 139 22.87 -10.32 -11.13
C SER A 139 22.46 -11.05 -12.41
N LEU A 140 22.66 -10.44 -13.56
CA LEU A 140 22.57 -11.09 -14.86
C LEU A 140 23.97 -11.28 -15.44
N ASP A 141 24.20 -12.46 -16.01
CA ASP A 141 25.39 -12.73 -16.82
C ASP A 141 25.29 -12.07 -18.21
N GLU A 142 26.32 -12.27 -19.04
CA GLU A 142 26.38 -11.75 -20.42
C GLU A 142 25.26 -12.30 -21.33
N ASN A 143 24.67 -13.45 -20.99
CA ASN A 143 23.58 -14.09 -21.71
C ASN A 143 22.19 -13.68 -21.18
N GLY A 144 22.13 -12.85 -20.10
CA GLY A 144 20.88 -12.47 -19.45
C GLY A 144 20.33 -13.55 -18.52
N GLU A 145 21.16 -14.51 -18.10
CA GLU A 145 20.79 -15.52 -17.11
C GLU A 145 21.13 -15.06 -15.70
N LEU A 146 20.40 -15.59 -14.71
CA LEU A 146 20.55 -15.18 -13.32
C LEU A 146 21.80 -15.82 -12.68
N GLU A 147 22.70 -14.98 -12.21
CA GLU A 147 23.81 -15.33 -11.31
C GLU A 147 23.47 -15.06 -9.86
N GLY A 148 24.18 -15.72 -8.93
CA GLY A 148 23.95 -15.60 -7.48
C GLY A 148 22.74 -16.41 -6.97
N ALA A 149 22.06 -17.15 -7.84
CA ALA A 149 20.93 -17.97 -7.46
C ALA A 149 21.35 -19.15 -6.56
N ASN A 150 20.75 -19.24 -5.37
CA ASN A 150 20.91 -20.40 -4.50
C ASN A 150 20.00 -21.57 -4.93
N GLU A 151 20.14 -22.75 -4.28
CA GLU A 151 19.36 -23.95 -4.62
C GLU A 151 17.84 -23.72 -4.61
N ARG A 152 17.33 -22.85 -3.74
CA ARG A 152 15.88 -22.57 -3.68
C ARG A 152 15.42 -21.78 -4.90
N LEU A 153 16.16 -20.74 -5.28
CA LEU A 153 15.85 -19.95 -6.48
C LEU A 153 16.02 -20.79 -7.75
N ILE A 154 17.03 -21.65 -7.83
CA ILE A 154 17.23 -22.57 -8.96
C ILE A 154 16.03 -23.48 -9.15
N ARG A 155 15.50 -24.08 -8.08
CA ARG A 155 14.28 -24.91 -8.16
C ARG A 155 13.07 -24.14 -8.69
N VAL A 156 12.91 -22.89 -8.28
CA VAL A 156 11.83 -22.02 -8.77
C VAL A 156 12.03 -21.72 -10.27
N ILE A 157 13.25 -21.42 -10.68
CA ILE A 157 13.59 -21.18 -12.10
C ILE A 157 13.26 -22.43 -12.94
N GLU A 158 13.64 -23.61 -12.47
CA GLU A 158 13.35 -24.87 -13.16
C GLU A 158 11.86 -25.17 -13.28
N SER A 159 11.09 -24.97 -12.21
CA SER A 159 9.64 -25.17 -12.23
C SER A 159 8.92 -24.18 -13.14
N ALA A 160 9.47 -22.98 -13.31
CA ALA A 160 8.89 -21.94 -14.15
C ALA A 160 9.21 -22.07 -15.64
N LYS A 161 10.09 -23.01 -16.04
CA LYS A 161 10.42 -23.23 -17.47
C LYS A 161 9.24 -23.83 -18.26
N ASP A 162 8.48 -24.73 -17.63
CA ASP A 162 7.28 -25.35 -18.22
C ASP A 162 6.14 -25.34 -17.19
N PRO A 163 5.49 -24.19 -16.97
CA PRO A 163 4.56 -24.01 -15.85
C PRO A 163 3.28 -24.82 -16.07
N LYS A 164 2.98 -25.74 -15.14
CA LYS A 164 1.80 -26.60 -15.14
C LYS A 164 0.70 -26.15 -14.17
N SER A 165 1.03 -25.23 -13.29
CA SER A 165 0.13 -24.66 -12.29
C SER A 165 0.10 -23.13 -12.33
N ASP A 166 -0.92 -22.52 -11.75
CA ASP A 166 -1.00 -21.05 -11.65
C ASP A 166 0.10 -20.46 -10.78
N LEU A 167 0.57 -21.22 -9.77
CA LEU A 167 1.72 -20.85 -8.97
C LEU A 167 3.01 -20.78 -9.81
N GLU A 168 3.26 -21.77 -10.65
CA GLU A 168 4.44 -21.80 -11.53
C GLU A 168 4.38 -20.70 -12.60
N LYS A 169 3.19 -20.37 -13.13
CA LYS A 169 2.99 -19.22 -14.00
C LYS A 169 3.28 -17.90 -13.27
N SER A 170 2.88 -17.80 -11.99
CA SER A 170 3.20 -16.66 -11.15
C SER A 170 4.70 -16.52 -10.95
N PHE A 171 5.42 -17.61 -10.69
CA PHE A 171 6.88 -17.62 -10.62
C PHE A 171 7.52 -17.18 -11.94
N GLN A 172 7.06 -17.69 -13.07
CA GLN A 172 7.54 -17.28 -14.40
C GLN A 172 7.40 -15.77 -14.61
N ASN A 173 6.24 -15.21 -14.29
CA ASN A 173 6.01 -13.77 -14.38
C ASN A 173 6.93 -12.97 -13.46
N MET A 174 7.14 -13.45 -12.22
CA MET A 174 8.00 -12.78 -11.26
C MET A 174 9.49 -12.84 -11.66
N LEU A 175 9.95 -13.97 -12.20
CA LEU A 175 11.31 -14.10 -12.74
C LEU A 175 11.54 -13.19 -13.94
N LYS A 176 10.53 -13.00 -14.81
CA LYS A 176 10.60 -12.04 -15.91
C LYS A 176 10.75 -10.61 -15.41
N LYS A 177 9.97 -10.23 -14.40
CA LYS A 177 10.09 -8.91 -13.75
C LYS A 177 11.46 -8.72 -13.10
N LEU A 178 11.96 -9.75 -12.39
CA LEU A 178 13.29 -9.74 -11.80
C LEU A 178 14.38 -9.47 -12.84
N LYS A 179 14.38 -10.20 -13.96
CA LYS A 179 15.33 -9.96 -15.06
C LYS A 179 15.24 -8.54 -15.61
N ASN A 180 14.02 -8.00 -15.76
CA ASN A 180 13.82 -6.61 -16.21
C ASN A 180 14.42 -5.59 -15.23
N VAL A 181 14.19 -5.76 -13.92
CA VAL A 181 14.71 -4.87 -12.87
C VAL A 181 16.24 -4.94 -12.85
N LEU A 182 16.83 -6.14 -12.92
CA LEU A 182 18.27 -6.32 -12.95
C LEU A 182 18.91 -5.73 -14.21
N ALA A 183 18.28 -5.88 -15.38
CA ALA A 183 18.76 -5.33 -16.64
C ALA A 183 18.76 -3.79 -16.67
N LYS A 184 17.82 -3.16 -15.98
CA LYS A 184 17.78 -1.69 -15.81
C LYS A 184 18.81 -1.18 -14.81
N GLY A 185 19.29 -2.02 -13.91
CA GLY A 185 20.09 -1.66 -12.75
C GLY A 185 19.21 -1.25 -11.57
N PRO A 186 19.12 -2.07 -10.51
CA PRO A 186 18.24 -1.81 -9.36
C PRO A 186 18.49 -0.46 -8.69
N ASP A 187 19.72 0.04 -8.69
CA ASP A 187 20.10 1.32 -8.08
C ASP A 187 19.60 2.53 -8.89
N THR A 188 19.26 2.34 -10.17
CA THR A 188 18.69 3.42 -10.99
C THR A 188 17.19 3.57 -10.83
N ILE A 189 16.53 2.56 -10.27
CA ILE A 189 15.08 2.56 -10.00
C ILE A 189 14.85 3.10 -8.59
N PRO A 190 14.02 4.13 -8.40
CA PRO A 190 13.74 4.66 -7.07
C PRO A 190 13.09 3.61 -6.17
N ASP A 191 13.17 3.81 -4.86
CA ASP A 191 12.40 3.02 -3.92
C ASP A 191 10.93 3.45 -3.96
N ARG A 192 10.01 2.51 -3.66
CA ARG A 192 8.59 2.81 -3.59
C ARG A 192 8.32 3.88 -2.53
N SER A 193 7.42 4.77 -2.83
CA SER A 193 6.96 5.80 -1.91
C SER A 193 5.49 6.10 -2.15
N ALA A 194 4.84 6.74 -1.18
CA ALA A 194 3.49 7.25 -1.33
C ALA A 194 3.31 8.53 -0.53
N SER A 195 2.38 9.37 -0.96
CA SER A 195 2.02 10.58 -0.23
C SER A 195 0.52 10.67 -0.09
N PHE A 196 0.07 11.03 1.12
CA PHE A 196 -1.32 11.24 1.45
C PHE A 196 -1.49 12.57 2.14
N GLY A 197 -2.56 13.30 1.80
CA GLY A 197 -3.07 14.34 2.67
C GLY A 197 -3.79 13.73 3.87
N TYR A 198 -3.82 14.46 4.98
CA TYR A 198 -4.62 14.09 6.14
C TYR A 198 -5.23 15.36 6.74
N ALA A 199 -6.54 15.42 6.78
CA ALA A 199 -7.29 16.54 7.33
C ALA A 199 -8.63 16.06 7.90
N GLY A 200 -9.06 16.61 9.03
CA GLY A 200 -10.35 16.26 9.65
C GLY A 200 -10.53 14.77 9.92
N GLY A 201 -9.46 14.04 10.28
CA GLY A 201 -9.52 12.60 10.54
C GLY A 201 -9.55 11.73 9.27
N THR A 202 -9.31 12.30 8.10
CA THR A 202 -9.47 11.60 6.81
C THR A 202 -8.22 11.69 5.96
N LEU A 203 -7.77 10.55 5.42
CA LEU A 203 -6.73 10.47 4.40
C LEU A 203 -7.29 10.91 3.04
N ILE A 204 -6.49 11.66 2.31
CA ILE A 204 -6.79 12.22 0.99
C ILE A 204 -5.69 11.79 0.04
N ASP A 205 -6.06 11.27 -1.13
CA ASP A 205 -5.10 10.88 -2.14
C ASP A 205 -4.47 12.12 -2.77
N LEU A 206 -3.15 12.15 -2.85
CA LEU A 206 -2.42 13.27 -3.43
C LEU A 206 -1.79 12.87 -4.75
N ASN A 207 -1.93 13.75 -5.74
CA ASN A 207 -1.08 13.69 -6.91
C ASN A 207 0.28 14.32 -6.57
N VAL A 208 1.33 13.51 -6.51
CA VAL A 208 2.69 13.94 -6.13
C VAL A 208 3.19 15.12 -6.96
N SER A 209 2.79 15.22 -8.23
CA SER A 209 3.19 16.32 -9.11
C SER A 209 2.48 17.64 -8.84
N LYS A 210 1.36 17.62 -8.12
CA LYS A 210 0.50 18.79 -7.92
C LYS A 210 0.33 19.21 -6.45
N GLY A 211 0.74 18.38 -5.50
CA GLY A 211 0.63 18.66 -4.07
C GLY A 211 -0.81 18.73 -3.56
N PHE A 212 -0.95 19.21 -2.34
CA PHE A 212 -2.23 19.26 -1.61
C PHE A 212 -3.26 20.25 -2.23
N SER A 213 -2.78 21.28 -2.94
CA SER A 213 -3.63 22.33 -3.51
C SER A 213 -4.31 21.96 -4.83
N ALA A 214 -3.96 20.84 -5.41
CA ALA A 214 -4.45 20.46 -6.72
C ALA A 214 -5.21 19.14 -6.67
N VAL A 215 -6.52 19.25 -6.65
CA VAL A 215 -7.46 18.14 -6.87
C VAL A 215 -7.28 16.99 -5.89
N GLN A 216 -8.15 16.96 -4.93
CA GLN A 216 -8.37 15.79 -4.08
C GLN A 216 -8.80 14.62 -4.96
N LEU A 217 -7.90 13.69 -5.21
CA LEU A 217 -8.17 12.56 -6.08
C LEU A 217 -8.72 11.39 -5.26
N ASN A 218 -9.88 11.60 -4.65
CA ASN A 218 -10.65 10.50 -4.05
C ASN A 218 -11.70 9.99 -5.05
N GLU A 219 -11.40 10.01 -6.37
CA GLU A 219 -12.34 9.66 -7.43
C GLU A 219 -12.94 8.26 -7.24
N TRP A 220 -12.16 7.31 -6.71
CA TRP A 220 -12.67 5.98 -6.43
C TRP A 220 -13.72 5.94 -5.30
N LEU A 221 -13.74 6.94 -4.39
CA LEU A 221 -14.79 7.11 -3.37
C LEU A 221 -16.10 7.63 -3.97
N ASP A 222 -16.04 8.18 -5.17
CA ASP A 222 -17.20 8.65 -5.92
C ASP A 222 -17.91 7.54 -6.72
N ASP A 223 -17.43 6.30 -6.62
CA ASP A 223 -18.05 5.15 -7.28
C ASP A 223 -19.53 5.05 -6.92
N PRO A 224 -20.43 4.95 -7.91
CA PRO A 224 -21.87 4.90 -7.68
C PRO A 224 -22.31 3.75 -6.76
N PHE A 225 -21.62 2.62 -6.84
CA PHE A 225 -21.88 1.46 -5.98
C PHE A 225 -21.57 1.76 -4.50
N LEU A 226 -20.43 2.41 -4.22
CA LEU A 226 -20.10 2.82 -2.85
C LEU A 226 -21.12 3.81 -2.31
N LYS A 227 -21.56 4.78 -3.11
CA LYS A 227 -22.61 5.74 -2.71
C LYS A 227 -23.91 5.03 -2.37
N GLU A 228 -24.33 4.04 -3.15
CA GLU A 228 -25.51 3.24 -2.87
C GLU A 228 -25.37 2.44 -1.57
N VAL A 229 -24.24 1.79 -1.36
CA VAL A 229 -23.95 1.02 -0.13
C VAL A 229 -23.95 1.94 1.10
N LEU A 230 -23.32 3.11 1.01
CA LEU A 230 -23.21 4.05 2.12
C LEU A 230 -24.55 4.74 2.47
N LEU A 231 -25.38 5.04 1.46
CA LEU A 231 -26.72 5.61 1.69
C LEU A 231 -27.67 4.61 2.37
N ASN A 232 -27.47 3.32 2.16
CA ASN A 232 -28.25 2.28 2.82
C ASN A 232 -27.75 1.95 4.23
N ASP A 233 -26.61 2.54 4.66
CA ASP A 233 -26.01 2.36 5.98
C ASP A 233 -26.31 3.52 6.95
N SER A 234 -26.97 4.59 6.50
CA SER A 234 -27.39 5.74 7.30
C SER A 234 -28.84 5.58 7.76
#